data_bfa75bf7b163a301e2e7b7d094602330
#
_entry.id   bfa75bf7b163a301e2e7b7d094602330
#
_cell.length_a   1.000
_cell.length_b   1.000
_cell.length_c   1.000
_cell.angle_alpha   90.00
_cell.angle_beta   90.00
_cell.angle_gamma   90.00
#
_symmetry.space_group_name_H-M   'P 1'
#
loop_
_entity.id
_entity.type
_entity.pdbx_description
1 polymer ?
#
loop_
_entity_poly.entity_id
_entity_poly.type
_entity_poly.pdbx_seq_one_letter_code
_entity_poly.pdbx_strand_id
1 'polypeptide(L)'
;MSKPKTRWIVIFVILVALQLLALGYSSSPETGSTEGLDKSDTAWLLVATAMVLFMTPGLSFFYGGMVSVKNVISTMLQSFIALGVISLLWYLVGFSLAFGDSIGGFIGNPATFFAFHNVGTGVHPALSPTVPLMLFAFFQLKFAIITPALITGSFAERVKFTSYLIFMCLFSLLIYAPLAHWTWHPDGFLRKLGVLDFAGGTVVHMSAGFAALAGAYILGKREHKFHMPANIPFIILGTGMLWFGWFGFNAGSALSSSGQIGRAHV
;
A
#
# COMPACT_ATOMS: atom_id res chain seq x y z
N MET A 1 -12.67 -4.82 33.73
CA MET A 1 -11.75 -4.98 32.55
C MET A 1 -11.82 -6.42 32.09
N SER A 2 -12.26 -6.70 30.85
CA SER A 2 -12.29 -8.07 30.30
C SER A 2 -10.85 -8.53 30.06
N LYS A 3 -10.53 -9.79 30.47
CA LYS A 3 -9.21 -10.39 30.19
C LYS A 3 -8.97 -10.41 28.67
N PRO A 4 -7.81 -9.97 28.19
CA PRO A 4 -7.48 -10.08 26.76
C PRO A 4 -7.58 -11.55 26.34
N LYS A 5 -8.26 -11.82 25.23
CA LYS A 5 -8.38 -13.18 24.73
C LYS A 5 -6.99 -13.68 24.37
N THR A 6 -6.61 -14.85 24.84
CA THR A 6 -5.27 -15.47 24.66
C THR A 6 -4.74 -15.36 23.23
N ARG A 7 -5.62 -15.46 22.23
CA ARG A 7 -5.26 -15.27 20.81
C ARG A 7 -4.60 -13.94 20.48
N TRP A 8 -5.00 -12.84 21.15
CA TRP A 8 -4.43 -11.52 20.91
C TRP A 8 -3.04 -11.38 21.53
N ILE A 9 -2.84 -12.02 22.69
CA ILE A 9 -1.52 -12.10 23.33
C ILE A 9 -0.57 -12.88 22.43
N VAL A 10 -1.00 -14.01 21.88
CA VAL A 10 -0.17 -14.83 20.96
C VAL A 10 0.19 -14.03 19.72
N ILE A 11 -0.77 -13.36 19.07
CA ILE A 11 -0.49 -12.52 17.91
C ILE A 11 0.51 -11.42 18.26
N PHE A 12 0.31 -10.73 19.39
CA PHE A 12 1.23 -9.68 19.85
C PHE A 12 2.64 -10.22 20.08
N VAL A 13 2.78 -11.36 20.75
CA VAL A 13 4.09 -12.01 21.00
C VAL A 13 4.76 -12.40 19.68
N ILE A 14 4.02 -12.96 18.73
CA ILE A 14 4.56 -13.28 17.39
C ILE A 14 5.05 -12.02 16.69
N LEU A 15 4.28 -10.94 16.70
CA LEU A 15 4.67 -9.67 16.07
C LEU A 15 5.93 -9.08 16.73
N VAL A 16 6.02 -9.11 18.07
CA VAL A 16 7.20 -8.65 18.80
C VAL A 16 8.42 -9.54 18.50
N ALA A 17 8.25 -10.86 18.46
CA ALA A 17 9.33 -11.79 18.11
C ALA A 17 9.84 -11.55 16.68
N LEU A 18 8.95 -11.37 15.72
CA LEU A 18 9.31 -11.01 14.33
C LEU A 18 10.06 -9.68 14.27
N GLN A 19 9.63 -8.68 15.06
CA GLN A 19 10.29 -7.38 15.12
C GLN A 19 11.71 -7.51 15.72
N LEU A 20 11.88 -8.30 16.79
CA LEU A 20 13.18 -8.53 17.40
C LEU A 20 14.13 -9.31 16.47
N LEU A 21 13.60 -10.31 15.75
CA LEU A 21 14.35 -11.01 14.71
C LEU A 21 14.78 -10.06 13.59
N ALA A 22 13.87 -9.18 13.16
CA ALA A 22 14.16 -8.18 12.15
C ALA A 22 15.24 -7.19 12.58
N LEU A 23 15.24 -6.75 13.85
CA LEU A 23 16.30 -5.88 14.40
C LEU A 23 17.67 -6.56 14.38
N GLY A 24 17.73 -7.86 14.67
CA GLY A 24 18.97 -8.65 14.59
C GLY A 24 19.47 -8.87 13.16
N TYR A 25 18.59 -8.73 12.17
CA TYR A 25 18.92 -8.90 10.74
C TYR A 25 19.21 -7.57 10.03
N SER A 26 18.85 -6.45 10.64
CA SER A 26 19.05 -5.13 10.08
C SER A 26 20.56 -4.82 10.01
N SER A 27 21.12 -4.83 8.81
CA SER A 27 22.45 -4.29 8.55
C SER A 27 22.40 -2.76 8.62
N SER A 28 23.57 -2.18 8.90
CA SER A 28 23.79 -0.73 8.92
C SER A 28 23.21 -0.04 7.68
N PRO A 29 22.69 1.18 7.80
CA PRO A 29 22.07 1.93 6.70
C PRO A 29 23.03 2.35 5.58
N GLU A 30 24.29 1.97 5.66
CA GLU A 30 25.31 2.21 4.63
C GLU A 30 25.20 1.20 3.50
N THR A 31 24.19 1.32 2.68
CA THR A 31 24.08 0.40 1.57
C THR A 31 23.76 1.14 0.29
N GLY A 32 24.69 1.01 -0.64
CA GLY A 32 24.55 1.49 -2.01
C GLY A 32 25.39 2.73 -2.31
N SER A 33 25.77 2.82 -3.59
CA SER A 33 26.44 4.01 -4.12
C SER A 33 25.48 5.19 -4.12
N THR A 34 25.98 6.37 -3.81
CA THR A 34 25.28 7.64 -4.03
C THR A 34 25.55 8.19 -5.44
N GLU A 35 26.37 7.52 -6.23
CA GLU A 35 26.61 7.85 -7.61
C GLU A 35 25.31 7.67 -8.43
N GLY A 36 24.93 8.70 -9.17
CA GLY A 36 23.65 8.76 -9.89
C GLY A 36 22.50 9.39 -9.11
N LEU A 37 22.65 9.69 -7.80
CA LEU A 37 21.61 10.31 -7.01
C LEU A 37 21.31 11.73 -7.51
N ASP A 38 20.05 11.97 -7.89
CA ASP A 38 19.56 13.29 -8.29
C ASP A 38 18.77 13.94 -7.15
N LYS A 39 19.16 15.17 -6.82
CA LYS A 39 18.54 15.93 -5.72
C LYS A 39 17.12 16.38 -6.04
N SER A 40 16.84 16.71 -7.31
CA SER A 40 15.52 17.16 -7.75
C SER A 40 14.54 16.00 -7.75
N ASP A 41 14.94 14.83 -8.26
CA ASP A 41 14.16 13.59 -8.26
C ASP A 41 13.86 13.16 -6.81
N THR A 42 14.89 13.23 -5.93
CA THR A 42 14.74 12.91 -4.51
C THR A 42 13.75 13.84 -3.82
N ALA A 43 13.88 15.15 -4.02
CA ALA A 43 12.95 16.13 -3.43
C ALA A 43 11.53 15.92 -3.95
N TRP A 44 11.38 15.69 -5.25
CA TRP A 44 10.09 15.42 -5.86
C TRP A 44 9.43 14.15 -5.28
N LEU A 45 10.19 13.05 -5.18
CA LEU A 45 9.64 11.80 -4.68
C LEU A 45 9.30 11.87 -3.19
N LEU A 46 10.04 12.64 -2.38
CA LEU A 46 9.69 12.93 -0.98
C LEU A 46 8.32 13.62 -0.87
N VAL A 47 8.10 14.67 -1.67
CA VAL A 47 6.81 15.39 -1.72
C VAL A 47 5.71 14.45 -2.19
N ALA A 48 5.91 13.73 -3.29
CA ALA A 48 4.95 12.78 -3.82
C ALA A 48 4.59 11.69 -2.80
N THR A 49 5.57 11.17 -2.06
CA THR A 49 5.36 10.18 -0.99
C THR A 49 4.44 10.72 0.11
N ALA A 50 4.64 11.98 0.52
CA ALA A 50 3.79 12.64 1.51
C ALA A 50 2.36 12.85 0.97
N MET A 51 2.23 13.27 -0.29
CA MET A 51 0.93 13.46 -0.93
C MET A 51 0.14 12.15 -1.02
N VAL A 52 0.77 11.05 -1.42
CA VAL A 52 0.11 9.73 -1.48
C VAL A 52 -0.24 9.20 -0.08
N LEU A 53 0.60 9.45 0.93
CA LEU A 53 0.26 9.11 2.32
C LEU A 53 -1.04 9.79 2.75
N PHE A 54 -1.25 11.04 2.33
CA PHE A 54 -2.43 11.82 2.67
C PHE A 54 -3.73 11.26 2.07
N MET A 55 -3.65 10.45 1.02
CA MET A 55 -4.83 9.79 0.43
C MET A 55 -5.48 8.77 1.37
N THR A 56 -4.72 8.07 2.20
CA THR A 56 -5.30 7.05 3.10
C THR A 56 -6.23 7.66 4.16
N PRO A 57 -5.87 8.71 4.91
CA PRO A 57 -6.84 9.44 5.72
C PRO A 57 -7.97 10.05 4.89
N GLY A 58 -7.68 10.56 3.68
CA GLY A 58 -8.72 11.03 2.75
C GLY A 58 -9.77 9.97 2.46
N LEU A 59 -9.33 8.74 2.16
CA LEU A 59 -10.22 7.60 1.93
C LEU A 59 -11.04 7.25 3.18
N SER A 60 -10.45 7.36 4.36
CA SER A 60 -11.12 7.15 5.64
C SER A 60 -12.31 8.12 5.82
N PHE A 61 -12.11 9.42 5.56
CA PHE A 61 -13.18 10.41 5.59
C PHE A 61 -14.22 10.15 4.50
N PHE A 62 -13.79 9.83 3.29
CA PHE A 62 -14.67 9.56 2.16
C PHE A 62 -15.65 8.41 2.48
N TYR A 63 -15.14 7.24 2.85
CA TYR A 63 -15.99 6.10 3.19
C TYR A 63 -16.74 6.29 4.51
N GLY A 64 -16.11 6.91 5.52
CA GLY A 64 -16.76 7.20 6.78
C GLY A 64 -17.97 8.12 6.64
N GLY A 65 -17.91 9.08 5.70
CA GLY A 65 -19.05 9.93 5.38
C GLY A 65 -20.20 9.22 4.66
N MET A 66 -19.90 8.16 3.91
CA MET A 66 -20.89 7.44 3.07
C MET A 66 -21.72 6.41 3.82
N VAL A 67 -21.22 5.85 4.92
CA VAL A 67 -21.90 4.81 5.70
C VAL A 67 -22.94 5.41 6.66
N SER A 68 -23.74 4.55 7.32
CA SER A 68 -24.67 4.98 8.37
C SER A 68 -23.89 5.49 9.62
N VAL A 69 -24.50 6.43 10.36
CA VAL A 69 -23.88 7.10 11.51
C VAL A 69 -23.23 6.13 12.50
N LYS A 70 -23.89 5.01 12.80
CA LYS A 70 -23.38 3.98 13.73
C LYS A 70 -22.11 3.28 13.28
N ASN A 71 -21.79 3.34 11.97
CA ASN A 71 -20.67 2.62 11.37
C ASN A 71 -19.51 3.53 10.96
N VAL A 72 -19.63 4.85 11.16
CA VAL A 72 -18.61 5.84 10.77
C VAL A 72 -17.23 5.48 11.32
N ILE A 73 -17.13 5.35 12.65
CA ILE A 73 -15.85 5.10 13.32
C ILE A 73 -15.23 3.77 12.86
N SER A 74 -16.03 2.69 12.79
CA SER A 74 -15.51 1.39 12.37
C SER A 74 -15.02 1.39 10.93
N THR A 75 -15.70 2.10 10.03
CA THR A 75 -15.31 2.22 8.62
C THR A 75 -14.05 3.08 8.47
N MET A 76 -13.99 4.19 9.17
CA MET A 76 -12.79 5.04 9.20
C MET A 76 -11.57 4.27 9.71
N LEU A 77 -11.72 3.51 10.80
CA LEU A 77 -10.65 2.70 11.36
C LEU A 77 -10.18 1.60 10.40
N GLN A 78 -11.04 1.02 9.57
CA GLN A 78 -10.66 0.03 8.56
C GLN A 78 -9.63 0.60 7.56
N SER A 79 -9.80 1.84 7.12
CA SER A 79 -8.83 2.50 6.25
C SER A 79 -7.57 2.92 7.02
N PHE A 80 -7.72 3.49 8.22
CA PHE A 80 -6.59 3.96 9.02
C PHE A 80 -5.66 2.83 9.48
N ILE A 81 -6.20 1.67 9.85
CA ILE A 81 -5.40 0.55 10.35
C ILE A 81 -4.45 0.00 9.27
N ALA A 82 -4.77 0.21 7.98
CA ALA A 82 -3.90 -0.15 6.88
C ALA A 82 -2.53 0.54 6.99
N LEU A 83 -2.49 1.79 7.47
CA LEU A 83 -1.24 2.53 7.68
C LEU A 83 -0.27 1.77 8.60
N GLY A 84 -0.76 1.18 9.68
CA GLY A 84 0.10 0.45 10.61
C GLY A 84 0.39 -0.99 10.15
N VAL A 85 -0.66 -1.74 9.84
CA VAL A 85 -0.54 -3.17 9.55
C VAL A 85 0.22 -3.43 8.25
N ILE A 86 -0.11 -2.70 7.18
CA ILE A 86 0.58 -2.88 5.91
C ILE A 86 2.01 -2.36 5.96
N SER A 87 2.28 -1.27 6.70
CA SER A 87 3.65 -0.80 6.88
C SER A 87 4.53 -1.85 7.54
N LEU A 88 4.01 -2.54 8.55
CA LEU A 88 4.75 -3.63 9.21
C LEU A 88 4.98 -4.81 8.26
N LEU A 89 3.96 -5.25 7.53
CA LEU A 89 4.09 -6.32 6.54
C LEU A 89 5.05 -5.95 5.40
N TRP A 90 4.99 -4.70 4.94
CA TRP A 90 5.87 -4.19 3.89
C TRP A 90 7.32 -4.16 4.33
N TYR A 91 7.58 -3.64 5.54
CA TYR A 91 8.90 -3.64 6.15
C TYR A 91 9.47 -5.05 6.30
N LEU A 92 8.66 -5.99 6.81
CA LEU A 92 9.12 -7.35 7.08
C LEU A 92 9.40 -8.13 5.78
N VAL A 93 8.45 -8.17 4.85
CA VAL A 93 8.55 -9.06 3.69
C VAL A 93 7.90 -8.51 2.41
N GLY A 94 6.91 -7.64 2.53
CA GLY A 94 6.12 -7.18 1.38
C GLY A 94 6.95 -6.49 0.32
N PHE A 95 7.93 -5.66 0.72
CA PHE A 95 8.86 -5.03 -0.22
C PHE A 95 9.71 -6.06 -0.96
N SER A 96 10.21 -7.08 -0.26
CA SER A 96 10.94 -8.19 -0.88
C SER A 96 10.08 -8.97 -1.88
N LEU A 97 8.84 -9.29 -1.53
CA LEU A 97 7.94 -10.03 -2.42
C LEU A 97 7.59 -9.24 -3.69
N ALA A 98 7.54 -7.90 -3.60
CA ALA A 98 7.25 -7.03 -4.73
C ALA A 98 8.49 -6.70 -5.57
N PHE A 99 9.62 -6.40 -4.93
CA PHE A 99 10.80 -5.80 -5.56
C PHE A 99 12.12 -6.55 -5.31
N GLY A 100 12.10 -7.67 -4.59
CA GLY A 100 13.27 -8.51 -4.41
C GLY A 100 13.66 -9.28 -5.69
N ASP A 101 14.80 -9.95 -5.66
CA ASP A 101 15.30 -10.77 -6.77
C ASP A 101 14.19 -11.69 -7.31
N SER A 102 13.99 -11.66 -8.62
CA SER A 102 12.84 -12.30 -9.25
C SER A 102 12.94 -13.82 -9.24
N ILE A 103 11.93 -14.48 -8.69
CA ILE A 103 11.75 -15.92 -8.79
C ILE A 103 10.79 -16.20 -9.96
N GLY A 104 11.36 -16.56 -11.09
CA GLY A 104 10.62 -16.94 -12.28
C GLY A 104 9.74 -15.85 -12.90
N GLY A 105 9.90 -14.57 -12.51
CA GLY A 105 9.06 -13.47 -12.97
C GLY A 105 7.74 -13.33 -12.19
N PHE A 106 7.47 -14.21 -11.21
CA PHE A 106 6.18 -14.27 -10.51
C PHE A 106 6.20 -13.63 -9.12
N ILE A 107 7.33 -13.67 -8.43
CA ILE A 107 7.43 -13.13 -7.07
C ILE A 107 8.88 -12.78 -6.76
N GLY A 108 9.10 -11.78 -5.93
CA GLY A 108 10.42 -11.46 -5.39
C GLY A 108 10.84 -12.44 -4.31
N ASN A 109 12.14 -12.70 -4.23
CA ASN A 109 12.72 -13.52 -3.17
C ASN A 109 12.50 -12.82 -1.80
N PRO A 110 11.81 -13.44 -0.84
CA PRO A 110 11.53 -12.83 0.45
C PRO A 110 12.78 -12.45 1.25
N ALA A 111 13.94 -13.09 0.98
CA ALA A 111 15.18 -12.82 1.69
C ALA A 111 15.93 -11.58 1.17
N THR A 112 15.68 -11.11 -0.06
CA THR A 112 16.45 -10.01 -0.69
C THR A 112 16.43 -8.74 0.15
N PHE A 113 15.26 -8.32 0.60
CA PHE A 113 15.04 -7.11 1.40
C PHE A 113 14.30 -7.38 2.70
N PHE A 114 14.43 -8.59 3.26
CA PHE A 114 13.76 -8.96 4.51
C PHE A 114 14.08 -7.94 5.60
N ALA A 115 13.04 -7.44 6.27
CA ALA A 115 13.16 -6.40 7.31
C ALA A 115 13.97 -5.17 6.85
N PHE A 116 13.82 -4.79 5.57
CA PHE A 116 14.59 -3.72 4.91
C PHE A 116 16.11 -3.95 4.90
N HIS A 117 16.55 -5.21 5.02
CA HIS A 117 17.96 -5.54 4.75
C HIS A 117 18.34 -5.02 3.36
N ASN A 118 19.51 -4.39 3.25
CA ASN A 118 20.00 -3.76 2.01
C ASN A 118 19.12 -2.62 1.44
N VAL A 119 18.16 -2.10 2.18
CA VAL A 119 17.37 -0.92 1.81
C VAL A 119 17.97 0.31 2.49
N GLY A 120 18.88 0.98 1.79
CA GLY A 120 19.66 2.10 2.32
C GLY A 120 19.39 3.42 1.60
N THR A 121 20.29 4.38 1.87
CA THR A 121 20.26 5.73 1.30
C THR A 121 20.91 5.83 -0.08
N GLY A 122 21.53 4.74 -0.56
CA GLY A 122 22.07 4.65 -1.90
C GLY A 122 21.02 4.38 -2.96
N VAL A 123 21.40 4.56 -4.22
CA VAL A 123 20.58 4.21 -5.39
C VAL A 123 20.61 2.71 -5.67
N HIS A 124 19.55 2.21 -6.31
CA HIS A 124 19.52 0.84 -6.82
C HIS A 124 19.41 0.87 -8.35
N PRO A 125 20.37 0.25 -9.08
CA PRO A 125 20.50 0.44 -10.53
C PRO A 125 19.21 0.14 -11.32
N ALA A 126 18.47 -0.89 -10.91
CA ALA A 126 17.28 -1.34 -11.64
C ALA A 126 15.96 -0.74 -11.09
N LEU A 127 15.87 -0.46 -9.78
CA LEU A 127 14.62 -0.05 -9.13
C LEU A 127 14.53 1.47 -8.91
N SER A 128 15.66 2.10 -8.56
CA SER A 128 15.70 3.51 -8.18
C SER A 128 17.04 4.14 -8.55
N PRO A 129 17.33 4.31 -9.87
CA PRO A 129 18.65 4.72 -10.33
C PRO A 129 19.03 6.16 -9.97
N THR A 130 18.05 7.01 -9.66
CA THR A 130 18.28 8.45 -9.37
C THR A 130 17.83 8.86 -7.96
N VAL A 131 17.18 7.96 -7.22
CA VAL A 131 16.68 8.24 -5.88
C VAL A 131 17.10 7.15 -4.88
N PRO A 132 17.21 7.47 -3.57
CA PRO A 132 17.52 6.46 -2.56
C PRO A 132 16.55 5.28 -2.60
N LEU A 133 17.06 4.04 -2.50
CA LEU A 133 16.22 2.84 -2.48
C LEU A 133 15.21 2.87 -1.32
N MET A 134 15.61 3.41 -0.18
CA MET A 134 14.70 3.59 0.97
C MET A 134 13.53 4.51 0.62
N LEU A 135 13.78 5.62 -0.08
CA LEU A 135 12.71 6.52 -0.50
C LEU A 135 11.77 5.86 -1.51
N PHE A 136 12.32 5.11 -2.48
CA PHE A 136 11.54 4.29 -3.40
C PHE A 136 10.67 3.29 -2.63
N ALA A 137 11.23 2.57 -1.66
CA ALA A 137 10.49 1.61 -0.84
C ALA A 137 9.34 2.29 -0.05
N PHE A 138 9.57 3.49 0.48
CA PHE A 138 8.54 4.26 1.17
C PHE A 138 7.47 4.81 0.21
N PHE A 139 7.82 5.22 -0.99
CA PHE A 139 6.86 5.61 -2.01
C PHE A 139 5.96 4.44 -2.38
N GLN A 140 6.54 3.29 -2.71
CA GLN A 140 5.81 2.07 -3.04
C GLN A 140 4.95 1.55 -1.87
N LEU A 141 5.39 1.73 -0.63
CA LEU A 141 4.60 1.44 0.56
C LEU A 141 3.24 2.15 0.55
N LYS A 142 3.16 3.39 0.06
CA LYS A 142 1.91 4.15 0.08
C LYS A 142 0.85 3.51 -0.83
N PHE A 143 1.29 2.95 -1.93
CA PHE A 143 0.42 2.17 -2.84
C PHE A 143 -0.02 0.85 -2.21
N ALA A 144 0.89 0.16 -1.53
CA ALA A 144 0.58 -1.07 -0.79
C ALA A 144 -0.45 -0.83 0.33
N ILE A 145 -0.39 0.33 1.02
CA ILE A 145 -1.32 0.71 2.08
C ILE A 145 -2.71 1.00 1.52
N ILE A 146 -2.79 1.85 0.49
CA ILE A 146 -4.09 2.33 0.00
C ILE A 146 -4.88 1.24 -0.71
N THR A 147 -4.22 0.29 -1.37
CA THR A 147 -4.89 -0.71 -2.20
C THR A 147 -5.91 -1.56 -1.43
N PRO A 148 -5.56 -2.24 -0.31
CA PRO A 148 -6.56 -2.95 0.49
C PRO A 148 -7.58 -2.00 1.14
N ALA A 149 -7.19 -0.77 1.46
CA ALA A 149 -8.11 0.23 2.01
C ALA A 149 -9.21 0.63 1.01
N LEU A 150 -8.94 0.62 -0.31
CA LEU A 150 -9.96 0.84 -1.35
C LEU A 150 -11.08 -0.20 -1.32
N ILE A 151 -10.80 -1.43 -0.88
CA ILE A 151 -11.78 -2.51 -0.83
C ILE A 151 -12.80 -2.31 0.31
N THR A 152 -12.47 -1.49 1.31
CA THR A 152 -13.33 -1.19 2.47
C THR A 152 -14.75 -0.81 2.06
N GLY A 153 -14.92 -0.01 1.00
CA GLY A 153 -16.24 0.41 0.52
C GLY A 153 -17.15 -0.76 0.15
N SER A 154 -16.61 -1.83 -0.43
CA SER A 154 -17.35 -3.04 -0.76
C SER A 154 -17.80 -3.82 0.48
N PHE A 155 -16.99 -3.80 1.53
CA PHE A 155 -17.20 -4.54 2.78
C PHE A 155 -17.93 -3.73 3.85
N ALA A 156 -18.05 -2.43 3.67
CA ALA A 156 -18.59 -1.49 4.64
C ALA A 156 -19.94 -1.99 5.20
N GLU A 157 -20.05 -1.94 6.55
CA GLU A 157 -21.22 -2.35 7.33
C GLU A 157 -21.52 -3.86 7.35
N ARG A 158 -20.77 -4.70 6.63
CA ARG A 158 -21.06 -6.14 6.44
C ARG A 158 -20.00 -7.08 6.98
N VAL A 159 -18.79 -6.60 7.24
CA VAL A 159 -17.64 -7.43 7.65
C VAL A 159 -17.15 -7.01 9.04
N LYS A 160 -16.89 -8.00 9.89
CA LYS A 160 -16.28 -7.75 11.21
C LYS A 160 -14.86 -7.21 11.03
N PHE A 161 -14.47 -6.26 11.86
CA PHE A 161 -13.15 -5.62 11.81
C PHE A 161 -11.99 -6.64 11.80
N THR A 162 -12.06 -7.68 12.64
CA THR A 162 -11.02 -8.74 12.68
C THR A 162 -10.93 -9.51 11.35
N SER A 163 -12.06 -9.83 10.72
CA SER A 163 -12.07 -10.54 9.42
C SER A 163 -11.49 -9.65 8.33
N TYR A 164 -11.78 -8.35 8.38
CA TYR A 164 -11.19 -7.38 7.45
C TYR A 164 -9.67 -7.28 7.63
N LEU A 165 -9.15 -7.27 8.87
CA LEU A 165 -7.70 -7.27 9.13
C LEU A 165 -7.00 -8.48 8.51
N ILE A 166 -7.55 -9.68 8.72
CA ILE A 166 -7.01 -10.90 8.14
C ILE A 166 -7.03 -10.84 6.61
N PHE A 167 -8.17 -10.43 6.05
CA PHE A 167 -8.30 -10.25 4.60
C PHE A 167 -7.25 -9.27 4.05
N MET A 168 -7.06 -8.12 4.69
CA MET A 168 -6.10 -7.10 4.27
C MET A 168 -4.66 -7.62 4.26
N CYS A 169 -4.26 -8.39 5.29
CA CYS A 169 -2.94 -9.02 5.34
C CYS A 169 -2.75 -10.04 4.22
N LEU A 170 -3.71 -10.94 4.02
CA LEU A 170 -3.67 -11.94 2.98
C LEU A 170 -3.68 -11.30 1.59
N PHE A 171 -4.55 -10.31 1.35
CA PHE A 171 -4.60 -9.59 0.09
C PHE A 171 -3.26 -8.91 -0.23
N SER A 172 -2.66 -8.24 0.76
CA SER A 172 -1.39 -7.56 0.57
C SER A 172 -0.25 -8.52 0.18
N LEU A 173 -0.15 -9.67 0.85
CA LEU A 173 0.94 -10.62 0.62
C LEU A 173 0.71 -11.54 -0.58
N LEU A 174 -0.54 -11.98 -0.81
CA LEU A 174 -0.85 -13.01 -1.81
C LEU A 174 -1.35 -12.46 -3.14
N ILE A 175 -1.84 -11.22 -3.17
CA ILE A 175 -2.39 -10.58 -4.37
C ILE A 175 -1.56 -9.36 -4.75
N TYR A 176 -1.48 -8.38 -3.84
CA TYR A 176 -0.85 -7.11 -4.15
C TYR A 176 0.64 -7.25 -4.46
N ALA A 177 1.42 -7.88 -3.56
CA ALA A 177 2.86 -7.97 -3.73
C ALA A 177 3.28 -8.79 -4.97
N PRO A 178 2.67 -9.96 -5.26
CA PRO A 178 2.91 -10.64 -6.53
C PRO A 178 2.53 -9.80 -7.75
N LEU A 179 1.37 -9.15 -7.74
CA LEU A 179 0.93 -8.34 -8.88
C LEU A 179 1.84 -7.13 -9.13
N ALA A 180 2.35 -6.50 -8.06
CA ALA A 180 3.37 -5.45 -8.14
C ALA A 180 4.66 -6.00 -8.75
N HIS A 181 5.10 -7.20 -8.37
CA HIS A 181 6.24 -7.87 -8.96
C HIS A 181 6.03 -8.13 -10.46
N TRP A 182 4.89 -8.70 -10.84
CA TRP A 182 4.59 -9.02 -12.24
C TRP A 182 4.67 -7.81 -13.16
N THR A 183 4.24 -6.65 -12.63
CA THR A 183 3.95 -5.47 -13.47
C THR A 183 5.02 -4.40 -13.35
N TRP A 184 5.58 -4.19 -12.16
CA TRP A 184 6.53 -3.10 -11.90
C TRP A 184 7.99 -3.54 -11.77
N HIS A 185 8.23 -4.79 -11.34
CA HIS A 185 9.60 -5.29 -11.29
C HIS A 185 10.19 -5.44 -12.71
N PRO A 186 11.46 -5.06 -12.95
CA PRO A 186 12.08 -5.20 -14.26
C PRO A 186 11.99 -6.62 -14.85
N ASP A 187 12.10 -7.63 -13.98
CA ASP A 187 12.00 -9.04 -14.34
C ASP A 187 10.60 -9.64 -14.22
N GLY A 188 9.58 -8.85 -13.89
CA GLY A 188 8.21 -9.30 -13.82
C GLY A 188 7.69 -9.81 -15.16
N PHE A 189 6.94 -10.92 -15.16
CA PHE A 189 6.53 -11.55 -16.42
C PHE A 189 5.57 -10.68 -17.25
N LEU A 190 4.65 -9.93 -16.63
CA LEU A 190 3.77 -9.01 -17.34
C LEU A 190 4.55 -7.84 -17.93
N ARG A 191 5.53 -7.31 -17.18
CA ARG A 191 6.40 -6.26 -17.68
C ARG A 191 7.21 -6.72 -18.87
N LYS A 192 7.76 -7.94 -18.85
CA LYS A 192 8.48 -8.55 -19.97
C LYS A 192 7.59 -8.80 -21.20
N LEU A 193 6.29 -9.02 -20.97
CA LEU A 193 5.29 -9.09 -22.05
C LEU A 193 4.87 -7.72 -22.60
N GLY A 194 5.40 -6.62 -22.05
CA GLY A 194 5.12 -5.26 -22.53
C GLY A 194 3.88 -4.62 -21.89
N VAL A 195 3.33 -5.19 -20.82
CA VAL A 195 2.23 -4.55 -20.07
C VAL A 195 2.76 -3.28 -19.42
N LEU A 196 2.07 -2.16 -19.65
CA LEU A 196 2.36 -0.87 -19.07
C LEU A 196 1.37 -0.56 -17.97
N ASP A 197 1.88 -0.40 -16.76
CA ASP A 197 1.16 0.15 -15.61
C ASP A 197 2.02 1.26 -15.01
N PHE A 198 1.69 2.50 -15.34
CA PHE A 198 2.50 3.64 -14.93
C PHE A 198 2.32 3.97 -13.45
N ALA A 199 1.09 3.98 -12.96
CA ALA A 199 0.75 4.45 -11.62
C ALA A 199 -0.25 3.54 -10.87
N GLY A 200 -0.36 2.26 -11.20
CA GLY A 200 -1.18 1.32 -10.46
C GLY A 200 -2.56 1.04 -11.05
N GLY A 201 -2.76 1.29 -12.35
CA GLY A 201 -4.00 0.89 -13.03
C GLY A 201 -4.32 -0.58 -12.80
N THR A 202 -3.35 -1.46 -12.99
CA THR A 202 -3.47 -2.90 -12.74
C THR A 202 -3.23 -3.25 -11.28
N VAL A 203 -2.08 -2.82 -10.74
CA VAL A 203 -1.63 -3.24 -9.40
C VAL A 203 -2.54 -2.76 -8.30
N VAL A 204 -3.04 -1.53 -8.37
CA VAL A 204 -3.89 -0.93 -7.34
C VAL A 204 -5.36 -1.05 -7.71
N HIS A 205 -5.76 -0.47 -8.84
CA HIS A 205 -7.19 -0.26 -9.12
C HIS A 205 -7.88 -1.52 -9.62
N MET A 206 -7.31 -2.26 -10.55
CA MET A 206 -7.89 -3.52 -11.02
C MET A 206 -7.91 -4.57 -9.89
N SER A 207 -6.81 -4.73 -9.15
CA SER A 207 -6.74 -5.70 -8.07
C SER A 207 -7.77 -5.40 -6.97
N ALA A 208 -7.87 -4.15 -6.53
CA ALA A 208 -8.85 -3.74 -5.53
C ALA A 208 -10.28 -3.87 -6.07
N GLY A 209 -10.52 -3.49 -7.34
CA GLY A 209 -11.83 -3.57 -7.98
C GLY A 209 -12.33 -5.01 -8.10
N PHE A 210 -11.50 -5.93 -8.57
CA PHE A 210 -11.88 -7.36 -8.66
C PHE A 210 -12.04 -7.99 -7.28
N ALA A 211 -11.20 -7.65 -6.30
CA ALA A 211 -11.36 -8.12 -4.93
C ALA A 211 -12.65 -7.57 -4.29
N ALA A 212 -12.99 -6.31 -4.54
CA ALA A 212 -14.24 -5.69 -4.11
C ALA A 212 -15.46 -6.35 -4.75
N LEU A 213 -15.40 -6.68 -6.05
CA LEU A 213 -16.45 -7.38 -6.76
C LEU A 213 -16.65 -8.80 -6.21
N ALA A 214 -15.58 -9.56 -6.06
CA ALA A 214 -15.62 -10.91 -5.49
C ALA A 214 -16.17 -10.88 -4.05
N GLY A 215 -15.72 -9.94 -3.23
CA GLY A 215 -16.22 -9.76 -1.88
C GLY A 215 -17.69 -9.37 -1.82
N ALA A 216 -18.14 -8.48 -2.70
CA ALA A 216 -19.56 -8.11 -2.79
C ALA A 216 -20.43 -9.30 -3.22
N TYR A 217 -19.93 -10.13 -4.13
CA TYR A 217 -20.61 -11.35 -4.58
C TYR A 217 -20.75 -12.37 -3.45
N ILE A 218 -19.66 -12.65 -2.72
CA ILE A 218 -19.64 -13.60 -1.60
C ILE A 218 -20.53 -13.12 -0.44
N LEU A 219 -20.52 -11.83 -0.12
CA LEU A 219 -21.33 -11.26 0.95
C LEU A 219 -22.83 -11.15 0.60
N GLY A 220 -23.16 -11.25 -0.68
CA GLY A 220 -24.54 -11.19 -1.15
C GLY A 220 -25.19 -9.82 -1.04
N LYS A 221 -26.53 -9.78 -1.08
CA LYS A 221 -27.31 -8.54 -1.03
C LYS A 221 -27.27 -7.91 0.37
N ARG A 222 -27.33 -6.56 0.42
CA ARG A 222 -27.50 -5.83 1.69
C ARG A 222 -28.90 -6.08 2.24
N GLU A 223 -28.98 -6.36 3.55
CA GLU A 223 -30.27 -6.51 4.26
C GLU A 223 -31.07 -5.20 4.26
N HIS A 224 -30.38 -4.09 4.55
CA HIS A 224 -30.96 -2.75 4.50
C HIS A 224 -30.59 -2.05 3.20
N LYS A 225 -31.56 -1.84 2.32
CA LYS A 225 -31.38 -1.22 1.00
C LYS A 225 -31.24 0.30 1.05
N PHE A 226 -31.72 0.92 2.13
CA PHE A 226 -31.74 2.37 2.29
C PHE A 226 -30.94 2.79 3.51
N HIS A 227 -29.95 3.65 3.32
CA HIS A 227 -29.33 4.39 4.40
C HIS A 227 -28.96 5.81 3.90
N MET A 228 -29.08 6.77 4.80
CA MET A 228 -28.60 8.13 4.55
C MET A 228 -27.10 8.18 4.84
N PRO A 229 -26.29 8.86 4.00
CA PRO A 229 -24.89 9.12 4.32
C PRO A 229 -24.77 9.84 5.66
N ALA A 230 -23.82 9.40 6.49
CA ALA A 230 -23.65 9.95 7.82
C ALA A 230 -23.21 11.42 7.80
N ASN A 231 -22.35 11.79 6.82
CA ASN A 231 -21.75 13.12 6.81
C ASN A 231 -21.26 13.50 5.41
N ILE A 232 -22.04 14.27 4.67
CA ILE A 232 -21.67 14.77 3.34
C ILE A 232 -20.41 15.65 3.37
N PRO A 233 -20.23 16.60 4.32
CA PRO A 233 -18.95 17.33 4.46
C PRO A 233 -17.72 16.42 4.56
N PHE A 234 -17.80 15.29 5.25
CA PHE A 234 -16.69 14.30 5.31
C PHE A 234 -16.40 13.69 3.94
N ILE A 235 -17.44 13.39 3.15
CA ILE A 235 -17.27 12.87 1.78
C ILE A 235 -16.51 13.89 0.94
N ILE A 236 -16.91 15.17 0.98
CA ILE A 236 -16.30 16.24 0.21
C ILE A 236 -14.85 16.47 0.66
N LEU A 237 -14.60 16.51 1.96
CA LEU A 237 -13.25 16.63 2.51
C LEU A 237 -12.36 15.46 2.07
N GLY A 238 -12.85 14.23 2.23
CA GLY A 238 -12.13 13.03 1.82
C GLY A 238 -11.83 13.02 0.31
N THR A 239 -12.79 13.46 -0.51
CA THR A 239 -12.59 13.61 -1.96
C THR A 239 -11.48 14.61 -2.27
N GLY A 240 -11.46 15.77 -1.63
CA GLY A 240 -10.41 16.77 -1.80
C GLY A 240 -9.03 16.27 -1.41
N MET A 241 -8.94 15.52 -0.28
CA MET A 241 -7.70 14.91 0.17
C MET A 241 -7.20 13.83 -0.80
N LEU A 242 -8.10 13.00 -1.33
CA LEU A 242 -7.78 12.01 -2.36
C LEU A 242 -7.29 12.69 -3.63
N TRP A 243 -7.99 13.70 -4.10
CA TRP A 243 -7.63 14.43 -5.30
C TRP A 243 -6.27 15.11 -5.18
N PHE A 244 -6.02 15.80 -4.07
CA PHE A 244 -4.70 16.37 -3.79
C PHE A 244 -3.59 15.31 -3.83
N GLY A 245 -3.80 14.18 -3.15
CA GLY A 245 -2.81 13.10 -3.12
C GLY A 245 -2.59 12.44 -4.47
N TRP A 246 -3.59 12.49 -5.37
CA TRP A 246 -3.50 11.89 -6.70
C TRP A 246 -2.47 12.57 -7.60
N PHE A 247 -2.16 13.84 -7.38
CA PHE A 247 -1.02 14.50 -8.04
C PHE A 247 0.28 13.77 -7.71
N GLY A 248 0.53 13.45 -6.43
CA GLY A 248 1.68 12.65 -6.03
C GLY A 248 1.60 11.20 -6.51
N PHE A 249 0.39 10.62 -6.52
CA PHE A 249 0.16 9.25 -6.96
C PHE A 249 0.56 9.05 -8.43
N ASN A 250 0.06 9.87 -9.33
CA ASN A 250 0.37 9.77 -10.75
C ASN A 250 1.73 10.37 -11.10
N ALA A 251 1.97 11.63 -10.77
CA ALA A 251 3.19 12.31 -11.16
C ALA A 251 4.43 11.81 -10.39
N GLY A 252 4.27 11.36 -9.14
CA GLY A 252 5.33 10.69 -8.38
C GLY A 252 5.77 9.35 -9.00
N SER A 253 4.87 8.67 -9.71
CA SER A 253 5.18 7.40 -10.39
C SER A 253 6.15 7.56 -11.57
N ALA A 254 6.44 8.79 -12.01
CA ALA A 254 7.55 9.08 -12.90
C ALA A 254 8.92 8.80 -12.25
N LEU A 255 9.01 8.72 -10.92
CA LEU A 255 10.22 8.58 -10.10
C LEU A 255 11.29 9.64 -10.38
N SER A 256 10.96 10.67 -11.14
CA SER A 256 11.87 11.73 -11.56
C SER A 256 11.12 13.04 -11.74
N SER A 257 11.84 14.15 -11.64
CA SER A 257 11.33 15.50 -11.90
C SER A 257 11.37 15.89 -13.40
N SER A 258 11.28 14.89 -14.28
CA SER A 258 11.34 15.05 -15.74
C SER A 258 10.00 15.52 -16.33
N GLY A 259 9.99 15.83 -17.64
CA GLY A 259 8.77 16.18 -18.38
C GLY A 259 7.65 15.11 -18.38
N GLN A 260 7.93 13.90 -17.90
CA GLN A 260 6.90 12.86 -17.71
C GLN A 260 5.91 13.20 -16.60
N ILE A 261 6.29 14.05 -15.63
CA ILE A 261 5.38 14.54 -14.58
C ILE A 261 4.12 15.13 -15.18
N GLY A 262 4.25 15.99 -16.19
CA GLY A 262 3.11 16.63 -16.85
C GLY A 262 2.20 15.64 -17.58
N ARG A 263 2.76 14.59 -18.19
CA ARG A 263 1.99 13.55 -18.89
C ARG A 263 1.24 12.62 -17.94
N ALA A 264 1.71 12.46 -16.73
CA ALA A 264 1.09 11.62 -15.72
C ALA A 264 -0.25 12.18 -15.19
N HIS A 265 -0.58 13.44 -15.49
CA HIS A 265 -1.84 14.08 -15.10
C HIS A 265 -2.91 14.04 -16.19
N VAL A 266 -2.56 13.63 -17.38
CA VAL A 266 -3.43 13.53 -18.56
C VAL A 266 -3.83 12.08 -18.78
#